data_270cda9b5abf31abe126b399b9307cec
#
_entry.id   270cda9b5abf31abe126b399b9307cec
#
_cell.length_a   1.000
_cell.length_b   1.000
_cell.length_c   1.000
_cell.angle_alpha   90.00
_cell.angle_beta   90.00
_cell.angle_gamma   90.00
#
_symmetry.space_group_name_H-M   'P 1'
#
loop_
_entity.id
_entity.type
_entity.pdbx_description
1 polymer ?
#
loop_
_entity_poly.entity_id
_entity_poly.type
_entity_poly.pdbx_seq_one_letter_code
_entity_poly.pdbx_strand_id
1 'polypeptide(L)'
;MTLITDDLKILSLKDLMLSSNGEESLTLRIPSYQRPYSWSSKSANQLFMDIYEAFNNNTSEYRLGSVILHKDNDFYNIVDGQQRLTTLSILLFVIKNDYEDRLSLLNEAYDDLSDAAIVRNFDILNKRVGELSLDERKRLEQYLLERCTIVQIVTDNVQEAFQFFDSQKSRGKALAPHDLLKSYHLREMKHNDEQATMDLIQQWENIDQARLSLIFEWYLYPIH
;
A
#
# COMPACT_ATOMS: atom_id res chain seq x y z
N MET A 1 6.19 -18.67 18.50
CA MET A 1 5.67 -17.83 17.41
C MET A 1 4.16 -18.03 17.38
N THR A 2 3.44 -17.23 18.12
CA THR A 2 1.99 -17.34 18.24
C THR A 2 1.42 -16.24 17.34
N LEU A 3 0.99 -16.61 16.14
CA LEU A 3 0.17 -15.73 15.31
C LEU A 3 -1.09 -15.46 16.13
N ILE A 4 -1.25 -14.24 16.58
CA ILE A 4 -2.49 -13.78 17.18
C ILE A 4 -3.48 -13.71 16.02
N THR A 5 -4.46 -14.62 16.00
CA THR A 5 -5.44 -14.79 14.92
C THR A 5 -6.36 -13.58 14.71
N ASP A 6 -6.26 -12.56 15.56
CA ASP A 6 -7.06 -11.33 15.49
C ASP A 6 -6.48 -10.26 14.54
N ASP A 7 -5.22 -10.44 14.09
CA ASP A 7 -4.49 -9.44 13.31
C ASP A 7 -4.62 -9.61 11.78
N LEU A 8 -5.27 -10.71 11.33
CA LEU A 8 -5.53 -10.96 9.91
C LEU A 8 -7.03 -10.89 9.65
N LYS A 9 -7.44 -9.87 8.91
CA LYS A 9 -8.86 -9.65 8.57
C LYS A 9 -9.02 -9.45 7.07
N ILE A 10 -10.17 -9.87 6.55
CA ILE A 10 -10.62 -9.48 5.22
C ILE A 10 -11.60 -8.35 5.41
N LEU A 11 -11.27 -7.18 4.90
CA LEU A 11 -12.09 -5.98 5.00
C LEU A 11 -12.58 -5.54 3.63
N SER A 12 -13.77 -4.96 3.59
CA SER A 12 -14.18 -4.18 2.43
C SER A 12 -13.30 -2.93 2.32
N LEU A 13 -13.19 -2.37 1.13
CA LEU A 13 -12.46 -1.11 0.96
C LEU A 13 -13.11 0.02 1.78
N LYS A 14 -14.43 -0.01 1.95
CA LYS A 14 -15.18 0.90 2.81
C LYS A 14 -14.68 0.83 4.26
N ASP A 15 -14.59 -0.38 4.83
CA ASP A 15 -14.19 -0.55 6.22
C ASP A 15 -12.72 -0.18 6.45
N LEU A 16 -11.86 -0.41 5.46
CA LEU A 16 -10.45 -0.06 5.56
C LEU A 16 -10.20 1.45 5.45
N MET A 17 -10.89 2.13 4.51
CA MET A 17 -10.53 3.52 4.13
C MET A 17 -11.51 4.57 4.63
N LEU A 18 -12.75 4.20 4.92
CA LEU A 18 -13.82 5.15 5.22
C LEU A 18 -14.46 4.92 6.59
N SER A 19 -13.94 4.02 7.43
CA SER A 19 -14.57 3.76 8.73
C SER A 19 -14.65 5.02 9.56
N SER A 20 -15.89 5.41 9.80
CA SER A 20 -16.27 6.47 10.70
C SER A 20 -17.64 6.12 11.24
N ASN A 21 -17.72 5.60 12.41
CA ASN A 21 -18.92 5.63 13.26
C ASN A 21 -18.64 4.83 14.53
N GLY A 22 -17.87 5.43 15.46
CA GLY A 22 -17.78 4.93 16.83
C GLY A 22 -16.89 3.69 17.07
N GLU A 23 -16.46 2.99 16.05
CA GLU A 23 -15.36 2.03 16.12
C GLU A 23 -14.07 2.74 15.66
N GLU A 24 -12.92 2.36 16.21
CA GLU A 24 -11.62 3.01 15.97
C GLU A 24 -11.41 3.24 14.47
N SER A 25 -11.52 4.48 14.04
CA SER A 25 -11.24 4.89 12.65
C SER A 25 -9.77 4.58 12.36
N LEU A 26 -9.52 3.71 11.37
CA LEU A 26 -8.16 3.40 10.92
C LEU A 26 -7.56 4.66 10.27
N THR A 27 -6.79 5.43 11.02
CA THR A 27 -6.04 6.53 10.44
C THR A 27 -4.78 6.00 9.78
N LEU A 28 -4.88 5.74 8.48
CA LEU A 28 -3.74 5.29 7.67
C LEU A 28 -2.74 6.42 7.50
N ARG A 29 -1.45 6.09 7.61
CA ARG A 29 -0.33 7.03 7.44
C ARG A 29 0.77 6.40 6.58
N ILE A 30 1.45 7.24 5.81
CA ILE A 30 2.66 6.87 5.07
C ILE A 30 3.86 7.24 5.92
N PRO A 31 4.59 6.26 6.48
CA PRO A 31 5.76 6.56 7.30
C PRO A 31 6.94 7.03 6.44
N SER A 32 7.86 7.79 7.07
CA SER A 32 9.00 8.43 6.39
C SER A 32 9.97 7.45 5.70
N TYR A 33 9.98 6.18 6.12
CA TYR A 33 10.81 5.15 5.49
C TYR A 33 10.20 4.58 4.20
N GLN A 34 8.96 4.91 3.88
CA GLN A 34 8.35 4.47 2.62
C GLN A 34 8.90 5.28 1.44
N ARG A 35 9.13 4.58 0.33
CA ARG A 35 9.50 5.25 -0.91
C ARG A 35 8.38 6.17 -1.39
N PRO A 36 8.70 7.22 -2.16
CA PRO A 36 7.71 8.08 -2.78
C PRO A 36 6.64 7.31 -3.57
N TYR A 37 5.43 7.86 -3.62
CA TYR A 37 4.42 7.35 -4.53
C TYR A 37 4.87 7.53 -5.98
N SER A 38 4.98 6.43 -6.72
CA SER A 38 5.63 6.43 -8.04
C SER A 38 4.93 5.59 -9.11
N TRP A 39 3.71 5.10 -8.84
CA TRP A 39 2.96 4.34 -9.85
C TRP A 39 2.81 5.13 -11.14
N SER A 40 3.09 4.45 -12.24
CA SER A 40 2.87 5.00 -13.57
C SER A 40 1.37 5.10 -13.88
N SER A 41 1.01 5.97 -14.83
CA SER A 41 -0.38 6.03 -15.33
C SER A 41 -0.85 4.69 -15.91
N LYS A 42 0.06 3.87 -16.41
CA LYS A 42 -0.24 2.51 -16.85
C LYS A 42 -0.69 1.64 -15.68
N SER A 43 0.00 1.70 -14.55
CA SER A 43 -0.34 0.90 -13.35
C SER A 43 -1.66 1.36 -12.72
N ALA A 44 -1.87 2.68 -12.60
CA ALA A 44 -3.12 3.23 -12.10
C ALA A 44 -4.31 2.89 -13.01
N ASN A 45 -4.14 3.03 -14.33
CA ASN A 45 -5.14 2.65 -15.31
C ASN A 45 -5.42 1.15 -15.28
N GLN A 46 -4.40 0.30 -15.11
CA GLN A 46 -4.59 -1.15 -15.02
C GLN A 46 -5.45 -1.51 -13.80
N LEU A 47 -5.15 -0.94 -12.63
CA LEU A 47 -5.97 -1.15 -11.43
C LEU A 47 -7.44 -0.76 -11.67
N PHE A 48 -7.68 0.39 -12.30
CA PHE A 48 -9.04 0.81 -12.67
C PHE A 48 -9.71 -0.20 -13.60
N MET A 49 -9.01 -0.64 -14.65
CA MET A 49 -9.56 -1.57 -15.64
C MET A 49 -9.89 -2.93 -15.02
N ASP A 50 -9.03 -3.45 -14.15
CA ASP A 50 -9.25 -4.73 -13.46
C ASP A 50 -10.50 -4.67 -12.57
N ILE A 51 -10.68 -3.57 -11.83
CA ILE A 51 -11.87 -3.33 -11.00
C ILE A 51 -13.12 -3.17 -11.89
N TYR A 52 -13.02 -2.40 -12.95
CA TYR A 52 -14.13 -2.13 -13.88
C TYR A 52 -14.56 -3.40 -14.63
N GLU A 53 -13.63 -4.24 -15.02
CA GLU A 53 -13.92 -5.57 -15.60
C GLU A 53 -14.65 -6.47 -14.60
N ALA A 54 -14.17 -6.55 -13.34
CA ALA A 54 -14.83 -7.30 -12.29
C ALA A 54 -16.25 -6.78 -12.00
N PHE A 55 -16.44 -5.46 -12.02
CA PHE A 55 -17.74 -4.81 -11.89
C PHE A 55 -18.68 -5.20 -13.04
N ASN A 56 -18.23 -5.11 -14.29
CA ASN A 56 -19.05 -5.46 -15.47
C ASN A 56 -19.41 -6.95 -15.53
N ASN A 57 -18.53 -7.81 -15.03
CA ASN A 57 -18.76 -9.25 -14.92
C ASN A 57 -19.64 -9.62 -13.73
N ASN A 58 -20.13 -8.64 -12.94
CA ASN A 58 -20.90 -8.86 -11.71
C ASN A 58 -20.19 -9.80 -10.72
N THR A 59 -18.86 -9.72 -10.63
CA THR A 59 -18.06 -10.52 -9.69
C THR A 59 -18.50 -10.19 -8.27
N SER A 60 -18.90 -11.20 -7.51
CA SER A 60 -19.51 -11.02 -6.17
C SER A 60 -18.52 -10.41 -5.16
N GLU A 61 -17.24 -10.72 -5.30
CA GLU A 61 -16.14 -10.17 -4.48
C GLU A 61 -14.88 -10.08 -5.35
N TYR A 62 -14.22 -8.92 -5.36
CA TYR A 62 -12.97 -8.72 -6.05
C TYR A 62 -11.84 -8.43 -5.05
N ARG A 63 -10.83 -9.30 -5.04
CA ARG A 63 -9.71 -9.20 -4.11
C ARG A 63 -8.62 -8.28 -4.63
N LEU A 64 -8.44 -7.13 -3.97
CA LEU A 64 -7.41 -6.14 -4.30
C LEU A 64 -5.99 -6.54 -3.85
N GLY A 65 -5.86 -7.64 -3.10
CA GLY A 65 -4.58 -8.11 -2.55
C GLY A 65 -4.51 -7.94 -1.04
N SER A 66 -3.29 -7.77 -0.51
CA SER A 66 -3.03 -7.58 0.92
C SER A 66 -2.43 -6.23 1.21
N VAL A 67 -2.62 -5.77 2.46
CA VAL A 67 -1.91 -4.63 3.06
C VAL A 67 -1.31 -5.06 4.38
N ILE A 68 -0.14 -4.54 4.71
CA ILE A 68 0.54 -4.75 5.98
C ILE A 68 0.62 -3.41 6.69
N LEU A 69 0.08 -3.37 7.90
CA LEU A 69 -0.01 -2.18 8.71
C LEU A 69 0.74 -2.40 10.04
N HIS A 70 1.54 -1.43 10.42
CA HIS A 70 2.14 -1.34 11.73
C HIS A 70 1.31 -0.39 12.60
N LYS A 71 0.73 -0.90 13.68
CA LYS A 71 -0.05 -0.10 14.63
C LYS A 71 0.91 0.68 15.53
N ASP A 72 0.80 2.01 15.47
CA ASP A 72 1.58 2.95 16.28
C ASP A 72 0.60 3.94 16.94
N ASN A 73 0.25 3.67 18.20
CA ASN A 73 -0.78 4.39 18.95
C ASN A 73 -2.12 4.42 18.18
N ASP A 74 -2.57 5.62 17.79
CA ASP A 74 -3.82 5.85 17.06
C ASP A 74 -3.65 5.77 15.53
N PHE A 75 -2.45 5.49 15.03
CA PHE A 75 -2.15 5.46 13.62
C PHE A 75 -1.80 4.06 13.14
N TYR A 76 -2.06 3.84 11.87
CA TYR A 76 -1.68 2.63 11.15
C TYR A 76 -0.72 2.99 10.03
N ASN A 77 0.57 2.78 10.28
CA ASN A 77 1.65 3.02 9.33
C ASN A 77 1.62 1.94 8.25
N ILE A 78 1.53 2.34 6.98
CA ILE A 78 1.50 1.41 5.85
C ILE A 78 2.90 0.87 5.61
N VAL A 79 3.11 -0.42 5.83
CA VAL A 79 4.37 -1.12 5.53
C VAL A 79 4.34 -1.70 4.12
N ASP A 80 3.18 -2.25 3.69
CA ASP A 80 2.96 -2.69 2.30
C ASP A 80 1.57 -2.27 1.82
N GLY A 81 1.47 -2.03 0.52
CA GLY A 81 0.22 -1.64 -0.14
C GLY A 81 0.08 -0.14 -0.41
N GLN A 82 1.04 0.71 -0.01
CA GLN A 82 1.01 2.17 -0.18
C GLN A 82 0.57 2.60 -1.58
N GLN A 83 1.26 2.14 -2.61
CA GLN A 83 0.99 2.56 -4.01
C GLN A 83 -0.46 2.27 -4.41
N ARG A 84 -0.98 1.12 -4.02
CA ARG A 84 -2.36 0.71 -4.30
C ARG A 84 -3.37 1.54 -3.52
N LEU A 85 -3.15 1.70 -2.21
CA LEU A 85 -4.07 2.47 -1.35
C LEU A 85 -4.12 3.93 -1.76
N THR A 86 -2.98 4.56 -2.07
CA THR A 86 -2.95 5.93 -2.59
C THR A 86 -3.72 6.03 -3.92
N THR A 87 -3.53 5.08 -4.85
CA THR A 87 -4.28 5.09 -6.12
C THR A 87 -5.79 4.90 -5.91
N LEU A 88 -6.19 4.04 -4.96
CA LEU A 88 -7.61 3.85 -4.61
C LEU A 88 -8.19 5.10 -3.96
N SER A 89 -7.42 5.83 -3.13
CA SER A 89 -7.83 7.12 -2.58
C SER A 89 -8.08 8.14 -3.69
N ILE A 90 -7.18 8.23 -4.67
CA ILE A 90 -7.37 9.10 -5.84
C ILE A 90 -8.62 8.69 -6.62
N LEU A 91 -8.84 7.40 -6.85
CA LEU A 91 -10.01 6.91 -7.58
C LEU A 91 -11.32 7.25 -6.86
N LEU A 92 -11.39 7.03 -5.54
CA LEU A 92 -12.56 7.38 -4.74
C LEU A 92 -12.85 8.88 -4.78
N PHE A 93 -11.81 9.71 -4.67
CA PHE A 93 -11.92 11.16 -4.79
C PHE A 93 -12.44 11.58 -6.17
N VAL A 94 -11.96 10.98 -7.26
CA VAL A 94 -12.42 11.25 -8.63
C VAL A 94 -13.87 10.84 -8.81
N ILE A 95 -14.29 9.72 -8.25
CA ILE A 95 -15.70 9.27 -8.33
C ILE A 95 -16.60 10.24 -7.56
N LYS A 96 -16.16 10.70 -6.38
CA LYS A 96 -16.95 11.56 -5.52
C LYS A 96 -16.09 12.37 -4.56
N ASN A 97 -16.06 13.69 -4.74
CA ASN A 97 -15.25 14.62 -3.90
C ASN A 97 -15.61 14.60 -2.42
N ASP A 98 -16.82 14.15 -2.03
CA ASP A 98 -17.28 14.08 -0.64
C ASP A 98 -16.42 13.17 0.26
N TYR A 99 -15.45 12.45 -0.32
CA TYR A 99 -14.54 11.58 0.43
C TYR A 99 -13.25 12.27 0.87
N GLU A 100 -12.96 13.50 0.42
CA GLU A 100 -11.70 14.20 0.67
C GLU A 100 -11.33 14.19 2.17
N ASP A 101 -12.23 14.65 3.03
CA ASP A 101 -12.00 14.73 4.48
C ASP A 101 -11.91 13.35 5.18
N ARG A 102 -12.30 12.27 4.48
CA ARG A 102 -12.38 10.91 5.03
C ARG A 102 -11.22 10.02 4.58
N LEU A 103 -10.48 10.44 3.57
CA LEU A 103 -9.35 9.71 3.01
C LEU A 103 -8.05 10.26 3.57
N SER A 104 -7.58 9.70 4.70
CA SER A 104 -6.38 10.17 5.38
C SER A 104 -5.17 10.29 4.46
N LEU A 105 -5.04 9.39 3.48
CA LEU A 105 -3.92 9.40 2.54
C LEU A 105 -3.93 10.58 1.54
N LEU A 106 -5.05 11.27 1.34
CA LEU A 106 -5.09 12.49 0.53
C LEU A 106 -4.62 13.72 1.31
N ASN A 107 -4.56 13.62 2.64
CA ASN A 107 -4.12 14.70 3.53
C ASN A 107 -2.66 14.53 4.00
N GLU A 108 -1.95 13.52 3.51
CA GLU A 108 -0.52 13.32 3.79
C GLU A 108 0.34 14.37 3.06
N ALA A 109 1.43 14.78 3.68
CA ALA A 109 2.43 15.62 3.04
C ALA A 109 3.30 14.78 2.10
N TYR A 110 3.10 14.95 0.81
CA TYR A 110 3.88 14.26 -0.22
C TYR A 110 5.11 15.08 -0.61
N ASP A 111 6.13 14.40 -1.16
CA ASP A 111 7.26 15.05 -1.83
C ASP A 111 6.93 15.40 -3.29
N ASP A 112 7.77 16.22 -3.94
CA ASP A 112 7.57 16.69 -5.32
C ASP A 112 7.42 15.54 -6.33
N LEU A 113 8.07 14.40 -6.11
CA LEU A 113 7.99 13.22 -7.00
C LEU A 113 6.64 12.52 -6.85
N SER A 114 6.18 12.38 -5.63
CA SER A 114 4.86 11.83 -5.31
C SER A 114 3.76 12.72 -5.86
N ASP A 115 3.85 14.04 -5.67
CA ASP A 115 2.87 15.01 -6.16
C ASP A 115 2.73 14.92 -7.68
N ALA A 116 3.84 14.90 -8.41
CA ALA A 116 3.81 14.75 -9.86
C ALA A 116 3.17 13.41 -10.31
N ALA A 117 3.38 12.33 -9.56
CA ALA A 117 2.76 11.04 -9.85
C ALA A 117 1.26 11.02 -9.50
N ILE A 118 0.86 11.66 -8.39
CA ILE A 118 -0.53 11.81 -7.97
C ILE A 118 -1.32 12.58 -9.03
N VAL A 119 -0.81 13.73 -9.48
CA VAL A 119 -1.47 14.55 -10.52
C VAL A 119 -1.65 13.75 -11.81
N ARG A 120 -0.60 13.08 -12.29
CA ARG A 120 -0.71 12.24 -13.51
C ARG A 120 -1.74 11.14 -13.37
N ASN A 121 -1.80 10.50 -12.21
CA ASN A 121 -2.74 9.40 -11.96
C ASN A 121 -4.16 9.90 -11.71
N PHE A 122 -4.31 11.07 -11.10
CA PHE A 122 -5.60 11.76 -11.05
C PHE A 122 -6.14 12.03 -12.45
N ASP A 123 -5.35 12.60 -13.36
CA ASP A 123 -5.77 12.93 -14.71
C ASP A 123 -6.26 11.69 -15.48
N ILE A 124 -5.51 10.58 -15.43
CA ILE A 124 -5.92 9.36 -16.14
C ILE A 124 -7.17 8.73 -15.54
N LEU A 125 -7.30 8.69 -14.21
CA LEU A 125 -8.48 8.16 -13.54
C LEU A 125 -9.69 9.05 -13.74
N ASN A 126 -9.52 10.38 -13.69
CA ASN A 126 -10.58 11.35 -13.97
C ASN A 126 -11.11 11.21 -15.41
N LYS A 127 -10.21 10.99 -16.38
CA LYS A 127 -10.62 10.69 -17.75
C LYS A 127 -11.46 9.42 -17.82
N ARG A 128 -11.04 8.33 -17.19
CA ARG A 128 -11.76 7.05 -17.19
C ARG A 128 -13.14 7.15 -16.54
N VAL A 129 -13.20 7.76 -15.36
CA VAL A 129 -14.47 7.98 -14.68
C VAL A 129 -15.35 8.95 -15.46
N GLY A 130 -14.74 9.92 -16.15
CA GLY A 130 -15.43 10.86 -17.03
C GLY A 130 -16.17 10.21 -18.21
N GLU A 131 -15.71 9.06 -18.68
CA GLU A 131 -16.33 8.26 -19.74
C GLU A 131 -17.61 7.53 -19.28
N LEU A 132 -17.85 7.42 -17.96
CA LEU A 132 -18.99 6.73 -17.38
C LEU A 132 -20.19 7.65 -17.19
N SER A 133 -21.40 7.11 -17.37
CA SER A 133 -22.63 7.79 -16.98
C SER A 133 -22.73 7.98 -15.46
N LEU A 134 -23.56 8.90 -15.00
CA LEU A 134 -23.76 9.15 -13.57
C LEU A 134 -24.26 7.90 -12.82
N ASP A 135 -25.11 7.10 -13.47
CA ASP A 135 -25.61 5.86 -12.86
C ASP A 135 -24.52 4.80 -12.76
N GLU A 136 -23.68 4.65 -13.79
CA GLU A 136 -22.53 3.74 -13.74
C GLU A 136 -21.51 4.13 -12.68
N ARG A 137 -21.24 5.44 -12.52
CA ARG A 137 -20.34 5.93 -11.46
C ARG A 137 -20.86 5.55 -10.07
N LYS A 138 -22.15 5.74 -9.80
CA LYS A 138 -22.76 5.37 -8.51
C LYS A 138 -22.69 3.87 -8.25
N ARG A 139 -22.97 3.06 -9.27
CA ARG A 139 -22.87 1.59 -9.13
C ARG A 139 -21.43 1.12 -8.97
N LEU A 140 -20.50 1.73 -9.70
CA LEU A 140 -19.07 1.44 -9.54
C LEU A 140 -18.55 1.87 -8.16
N GLU A 141 -18.97 3.05 -7.65
CA GLU A 141 -18.68 3.49 -6.28
C GLU A 141 -19.12 2.44 -5.25
N GLN A 142 -20.37 2.00 -5.33
CA GLN A 142 -20.90 0.99 -4.42
C GLN A 142 -20.13 -0.33 -4.54
N TYR A 143 -19.84 -0.79 -5.76
CA TYR A 143 -19.06 -1.99 -6.00
C TYR A 143 -17.65 -1.88 -5.41
N LEU A 144 -16.98 -0.78 -5.65
CA LEU A 144 -15.64 -0.51 -5.14
C LEU A 144 -15.59 -0.54 -3.61
N LEU A 145 -16.57 0.07 -2.94
CA LEU A 145 -16.62 0.17 -1.50
C LEU A 145 -17.05 -1.13 -0.81
N GLU A 146 -18.01 -1.87 -1.37
CA GLU A 146 -18.66 -2.99 -0.69
C GLU A 146 -18.21 -4.36 -1.20
N ARG A 147 -17.73 -4.45 -2.46
CA ARG A 147 -17.36 -5.73 -3.10
C ARG A 147 -15.87 -5.87 -3.35
N CYS A 148 -15.12 -4.78 -3.37
CA CYS A 148 -13.67 -4.85 -3.40
C CYS A 148 -13.14 -5.04 -1.98
N THR A 149 -12.34 -6.10 -1.79
CA THR A 149 -11.85 -6.50 -0.47
C THR A 149 -10.34 -6.56 -0.42
N ILE A 150 -9.79 -6.37 0.76
CA ILE A 150 -8.36 -6.39 1.06
C ILE A 150 -8.10 -7.34 2.24
N VAL A 151 -7.02 -8.10 2.15
CA VAL A 151 -6.48 -8.83 3.30
C VAL A 151 -5.63 -7.88 4.12
N GLN A 152 -6.13 -7.46 5.26
CA GLN A 152 -5.42 -6.63 6.21
C GLN A 152 -4.59 -7.52 7.15
N ILE A 153 -3.33 -7.18 7.32
CA ILE A 153 -2.43 -7.76 8.32
C ILE A 153 -1.96 -6.59 9.20
N VAL A 154 -2.26 -6.67 10.50
CA VAL A 154 -1.84 -5.67 11.48
C VAL A 154 -0.87 -6.30 12.46
N THR A 155 0.16 -5.57 12.84
CA THR A 155 1.07 -5.92 13.93
C THR A 155 1.48 -4.65 14.67
N ASP A 156 1.74 -4.76 15.96
CA ASP A 156 2.34 -3.71 16.80
C ASP A 156 3.87 -3.76 16.80
N ASN A 157 4.45 -4.73 16.08
CA ASN A 157 5.89 -4.90 15.96
C ASN A 157 6.36 -4.59 14.54
N VAL A 158 7.13 -3.51 14.41
CA VAL A 158 7.64 -3.06 13.11
C VAL A 158 8.51 -4.10 12.40
N GLN A 159 9.30 -4.90 13.14
CA GLN A 159 10.14 -5.94 12.56
C GLN A 159 9.31 -7.08 11.98
N GLU A 160 8.24 -7.49 12.67
CA GLU A 160 7.28 -8.48 12.15
C GLU A 160 6.60 -7.98 10.89
N ALA A 161 6.19 -6.71 10.85
CA ALA A 161 5.60 -6.11 9.66
C ALA A 161 6.53 -6.25 8.44
N PHE A 162 7.82 -5.97 8.61
CA PHE A 162 8.81 -6.13 7.55
C PHE A 162 9.08 -7.59 7.18
N GLN A 163 9.09 -8.51 8.15
CA GLN A 163 9.22 -9.95 7.88
C GLN A 163 8.03 -10.46 7.04
N PHE A 164 6.81 -10.02 7.34
CA PHE A 164 5.63 -10.34 6.52
C PHE A 164 5.77 -9.79 5.10
N PHE A 165 6.19 -8.53 4.96
CA PHE A 165 6.41 -7.90 3.68
C PHE A 165 7.41 -8.68 2.82
N ASP A 166 8.57 -9.03 3.37
CA ASP A 166 9.59 -9.78 2.67
C ASP A 166 9.12 -11.20 2.30
N SER A 167 8.38 -11.85 3.19
CA SER A 167 7.82 -13.19 2.92
C SER A 167 6.82 -13.20 1.77
N GLN A 168 6.06 -12.12 1.59
CA GLN A 168 5.11 -11.99 0.48
C GLN A 168 5.81 -11.72 -0.85
N LYS A 169 6.85 -10.87 -0.85
CA LYS A 169 7.67 -10.62 -2.06
C LYS A 169 8.32 -11.90 -2.58
N SER A 170 8.76 -12.78 -1.70
CA SER A 170 9.43 -14.04 -2.08
C SER A 170 8.52 -15.05 -2.81
N ARG A 171 7.21 -14.90 -2.74
CA ARG A 171 6.26 -15.83 -3.37
C ARG A 171 6.00 -15.56 -4.86
N GLY A 172 6.32 -14.37 -5.35
CA GLY A 172 6.02 -13.96 -6.74
C GLY A 172 7.23 -13.65 -7.61
N LYS A 173 8.32 -13.17 -7.02
CA LYS A 173 9.58 -12.85 -7.69
C LYS A 173 10.70 -13.09 -6.69
N ALA A 174 11.78 -13.78 -7.10
CA ALA A 174 12.92 -13.98 -6.21
C ALA A 174 13.39 -12.62 -5.63
N LEU A 175 13.56 -12.56 -4.31
CA LEU A 175 14.12 -11.39 -3.66
C LEU A 175 15.52 -11.13 -4.20
N ALA A 176 15.83 -9.87 -4.46
CA ALA A 176 17.19 -9.50 -4.79
C ALA A 176 18.12 -9.77 -3.57
N PRO A 177 19.40 -10.08 -3.78
CA PRO A 177 20.33 -10.37 -2.68
C PRO A 177 20.38 -9.27 -1.61
N HIS A 178 20.23 -8.02 -1.99
CA HIS A 178 20.19 -6.89 -1.06
C HIS A 178 18.89 -6.85 -0.23
N ASP A 179 17.75 -7.26 -0.78
CA ASP A 179 16.49 -7.39 -0.01
C ASP A 179 16.59 -8.50 1.02
N LEU A 180 17.24 -9.64 0.67
CA LEU A 180 17.49 -10.73 1.62
C LEU A 180 18.36 -10.27 2.79
N LEU A 181 19.42 -9.48 2.51
CA LEU A 181 20.30 -8.95 3.55
C LEU A 181 19.55 -7.96 4.45
N LYS A 182 18.72 -7.08 3.88
CA LYS A 182 17.85 -6.18 4.64
C LYS A 182 16.96 -6.96 5.61
N SER A 183 16.25 -7.97 5.12
CA SER A 183 15.39 -8.83 5.93
C SER A 183 16.15 -9.51 7.05
N TYR A 184 17.37 -10.00 6.75
CA TYR A 184 18.22 -10.64 7.75
C TYR A 184 18.58 -9.64 8.86
N HIS A 185 19.07 -8.45 8.53
CA HIS A 185 19.40 -7.44 9.52
C HIS A 185 18.22 -7.01 10.37
N LEU A 186 17.05 -6.79 9.74
CA LEU A 186 15.83 -6.44 10.48
C LEU A 186 15.41 -7.53 11.46
N ARG A 187 15.59 -8.80 11.10
CA ARG A 187 15.30 -9.93 11.99
C ARG A 187 16.24 -10.02 13.18
N GLU A 188 17.53 -9.70 12.99
CA GLU A 188 18.55 -9.79 14.03
C GLU A 188 18.58 -8.55 14.94
N MET A 189 17.92 -7.45 14.58
CA MET A 189 17.79 -6.27 15.45
C MET A 189 16.97 -6.61 16.70
N LYS A 190 17.37 -6.07 17.84
CA LYS A 190 16.64 -6.30 19.09
C LYS A 190 15.30 -5.56 19.08
N HIS A 191 14.26 -6.21 19.57
CA HIS A 191 12.88 -5.70 19.62
C HIS A 191 12.70 -4.33 20.30
N ASN A 192 13.72 -3.84 21.03
CA ASN A 192 13.62 -2.60 21.80
C ASN A 192 14.25 -1.38 21.12
N ASP A 193 14.67 -1.48 19.85
CA ASP A 193 15.31 -0.38 19.13
C ASP A 193 14.53 -0.04 17.85
N GLU A 194 13.28 0.37 18.06
CA GLU A 194 12.34 0.69 16.98
C GLU A 194 12.83 1.87 16.14
N GLN A 195 13.39 2.90 16.79
CA GLN A 195 13.93 4.07 16.10
C GLN A 195 15.12 3.70 15.20
N ALA A 196 16.07 2.92 15.68
CA ALA A 196 17.20 2.45 14.88
C ALA A 196 16.74 1.56 13.71
N THR A 197 15.68 0.77 13.90
CA THR A 197 15.07 -0.03 12.84
C THR A 197 14.48 0.87 11.75
N MET A 198 13.72 1.89 12.12
CA MET A 198 13.14 2.86 11.18
C MET A 198 14.23 3.63 10.43
N ASP A 199 15.24 4.12 11.13
CA ASP A 199 16.36 4.86 10.53
C ASP A 199 17.13 3.99 9.51
N LEU A 200 17.36 2.72 9.83
CA LEU A 200 18.01 1.78 8.91
C LEU A 200 17.17 1.57 7.65
N ILE A 201 15.87 1.36 7.81
CA ILE A 201 14.96 1.15 6.70
C ILE A 201 14.93 2.39 5.81
N GLN A 202 14.79 3.57 6.40
CA GLN A 202 14.79 4.83 5.67
C GLN A 202 16.09 5.03 4.88
N GLN A 203 17.24 4.78 5.48
CA GLN A 203 18.52 4.85 4.78
C GLN A 203 18.59 3.86 3.62
N TRP A 204 18.09 2.63 3.82
CA TRP A 204 18.09 1.59 2.79
C TRP A 204 17.18 1.92 1.61
N GLU A 205 15.97 2.37 1.88
CA GLU A 205 15.01 2.73 0.82
C GLU A 205 15.43 3.99 0.03
N ASN A 206 16.20 4.89 0.65
CA ASN A 206 16.74 6.07 -0.01
C ASN A 206 17.94 5.78 -0.93
N ILE A 207 18.52 4.58 -0.88
CA ILE A 207 19.59 4.20 -1.81
C ILE A 207 18.97 3.84 -3.17
N ASP A 208 19.61 4.27 -4.25
CA ASP A 208 19.24 3.84 -5.61
C ASP A 208 19.28 2.31 -5.72
N GLN A 209 18.11 1.70 -5.84
CA GLN A 209 17.94 0.24 -5.85
C GLN A 209 18.64 -0.42 -7.05
N ALA A 210 18.74 0.26 -8.20
CA ALA A 210 19.50 -0.24 -9.35
C ALA A 210 20.98 -0.30 -9.04
N ARG A 211 21.49 0.71 -8.32
CA ARG A 211 22.89 0.78 -7.89
C ARG A 211 23.19 -0.27 -6.81
N LEU A 212 22.26 -0.48 -5.87
CA LEU A 212 22.36 -1.56 -4.89
C LEU A 212 22.42 -2.93 -5.57
N SER A 213 21.52 -3.22 -6.49
CA SER A 213 21.54 -4.48 -7.27
C SER A 213 22.88 -4.72 -7.93
N LEU A 214 23.45 -3.71 -8.60
CA LEU A 214 24.74 -3.82 -9.24
C LEU A 214 25.87 -4.15 -8.25
N ILE A 215 25.90 -3.47 -7.08
CA ILE A 215 26.90 -3.74 -6.04
C ILE A 215 26.80 -5.18 -5.55
N PHE A 216 25.59 -5.65 -5.26
CA PHE A 216 25.38 -7.00 -4.75
C PHE A 216 25.65 -8.06 -5.80
N GLU A 217 25.20 -7.89 -7.04
CA GLU A 217 25.39 -8.88 -8.11
C GLU A 217 26.85 -8.98 -8.58
N TRP A 218 27.58 -7.88 -8.62
CA TRP A 218 28.92 -7.86 -9.21
C TRP A 218 30.05 -7.90 -8.18
N TYR A 219 29.85 -7.41 -6.95
CA TYR A 219 30.91 -7.25 -5.96
C TYR A 219 30.72 -8.11 -4.72
N LEU A 220 29.51 -8.35 -4.26
CA LEU A 220 29.27 -9.05 -3.00
C LEU A 220 28.82 -10.51 -3.20
N TYR A 221 28.05 -10.81 -4.22
CA TYR A 221 27.55 -12.17 -4.48
C TYR A 221 28.57 -13.14 -5.07
N PRO A 222 29.62 -12.75 -5.80
CA PRO A 222 30.63 -13.67 -6.30
C PRO A 222 31.63 -14.19 -5.25
N ILE A 223 31.51 -13.79 -3.99
CA ILE A 223 32.37 -14.31 -2.92
C ILE A 223 31.83 -15.66 -2.47
N HIS A 224 32.28 -16.71 -3.14
CA HIS A 224 32.10 -18.10 -2.73
C HIS A 224 33.27 -18.55 -1.87
#